data_f9f6204430b102b67d7be2eba7fcc352
#
_entry.id   f9f6204430b102b67d7be2eba7fcc352
#
_cell.length_a   1.000
_cell.length_b   1.000
_cell.length_c   1.000
_cell.angle_alpha   90.00
_cell.angle_beta   90.00
_cell.angle_gamma   90.00
#
_symmetry.space_group_name_H-M   'P 1'
#
loop_
_entity.id
_entity.type
_entity.pdbx_description
1 polymer ?
#
loop_
_entity_poly.entity_id
_entity_poly.type
_entity_poly.pdbx_seq_one_letter_code
_entity_poly.pdbx_strand_id
1 'polypeptide(L)'
;MKTLGVKLILISILFFQCSTNKNFMNQLKIEKKEFGTTEDNVTVYQFVLSNENGMEVSIINYGGIITSLKAKDRHGKYQDIVLGFNSLAPYEDENPYFGALIGRYGNRIAKGAFRLDDKTYNLDINNAPNHLHGGLKGFHKVVWNPKEIINDTNVSLELTYLSKHMEEGYPGNLDVKVTYTLNNKDELHVLYEAETDKKTIINLTQHSYFNLSGDFSEDILNHEIKINADAFLPVDETLIPTGEIRSVEGSPFDFRNLKLIGRDIDSNDNQIKFGKGYDHCWVINNQDAGLRHVASLYHSQTGRIMEIESDQPGIQFYSGNFLDGTLESKGEGYYNYRTGLCLETQQYPDSPNQKNFPSVVLNPNEKYITKTIFKFSSK
;
A
#
# COMPACT_ATOMS: atom_id res chain seq x y z
N MET A 1 -78.38 48.48 32.97
CA MET A 1 -77.76 47.84 31.83
C MET A 1 -76.32 47.39 32.28
N LYS A 2 -76.10 46.08 32.47
CA LYS A 2 -74.85 45.53 32.94
C LYS A 2 -74.13 44.92 31.72
N THR A 3 -72.97 45.45 31.32
CA THR A 3 -72.16 44.96 30.25
C THR A 3 -71.26 43.85 30.77
N LEU A 4 -71.38 42.64 30.19
CA LEU A 4 -70.59 41.45 30.50
C LEU A 4 -69.35 41.49 29.65
N GLY A 5 -68.18 41.59 30.31
CA GLY A 5 -66.86 41.51 29.64
C GLY A 5 -66.42 40.06 29.49
N VAL A 6 -66.25 39.61 28.24
CA VAL A 6 -65.69 38.30 27.94
C VAL A 6 -64.18 38.41 27.97
N LYS A 7 -63.53 37.67 28.90
CA LYS A 7 -62.05 37.49 28.91
C LYS A 7 -61.69 36.35 27.97
N LEU A 8 -60.94 36.69 26.89
CA LEU A 8 -60.31 35.71 26.00
C LEU A 8 -59.04 35.22 26.63
N ILE A 9 -58.94 33.94 26.94
CA ILE A 9 -57.72 33.30 27.42
C ILE A 9 -56.98 32.72 26.18
N LEU A 10 -55.86 33.36 25.79
CA LEU A 10 -54.97 32.80 24.80
C LEU A 10 -54.14 31.67 25.42
N ILE A 11 -54.36 30.42 25.01
CA ILE A 11 -53.49 29.29 25.32
C ILE A 11 -52.44 29.22 24.23
N SER A 12 -51.20 29.64 24.57
CA SER A 12 -50.04 29.44 23.72
C SER A 12 -49.57 27.99 23.83
N ILE A 13 -49.80 27.22 22.78
CA ILE A 13 -49.25 25.86 22.66
C ILE A 13 -47.78 25.99 22.18
N LEU A 14 -46.85 25.76 23.09
CA LEU A 14 -45.43 25.59 22.79
C LEU A 14 -45.22 24.23 22.11
N PHE A 15 -45.04 24.24 20.80
CA PHE A 15 -44.52 23.06 20.08
C PHE A 15 -43.04 22.91 20.42
N PHE A 16 -42.72 21.95 21.30
CA PHE A 16 -41.35 21.42 21.40
C PHE A 16 -41.08 20.64 20.11
N GLN A 17 -40.36 21.24 19.16
CA GLN A 17 -39.70 20.50 18.08
C GLN A 17 -38.57 19.71 18.69
N CYS A 18 -38.81 18.43 18.97
CA CYS A 18 -37.79 17.46 19.26
C CYS A 18 -37.03 17.22 17.92
N SER A 19 -35.96 17.97 17.66
CA SER A 19 -35.04 17.64 16.58
C SER A 19 -34.31 16.35 16.98
N THR A 20 -34.82 15.23 16.49
CA THR A 20 -34.06 13.99 16.48
C THR A 20 -32.86 14.20 15.56
N ASN A 21 -31.70 14.60 16.12
CA ASN A 21 -30.43 14.40 15.47
C ASN A 21 -30.31 12.88 15.23
N LYS A 22 -30.69 12.43 14.06
CA LYS A 22 -30.23 11.13 13.56
C LYS A 22 -28.72 11.27 13.42
N ASN A 23 -27.98 10.87 14.44
CA ASN A 23 -26.61 10.49 14.26
C ASN A 23 -26.65 9.37 13.21
N PHE A 24 -26.29 9.69 11.97
CA PHE A 24 -25.95 8.69 10.98
C PHE A 24 -24.71 7.99 11.54
N MET A 25 -24.92 6.92 12.31
CA MET A 25 -23.82 6.04 12.65
C MET A 25 -23.30 5.49 11.32
N ASN A 26 -22.02 5.71 11.04
CA ASN A 26 -21.38 5.03 9.94
C ASN A 26 -21.59 3.53 10.12
N GLN A 27 -21.72 2.81 9.04
CA GLN A 27 -21.94 1.37 9.05
C GLN A 27 -20.80 0.69 8.31
N LEU A 28 -20.48 -0.51 8.73
CA LEU A 28 -19.65 -1.41 7.94
C LEU A 28 -20.34 -1.65 6.60
N LYS A 29 -19.75 -1.18 5.50
CA LYS A 29 -20.33 -1.29 4.16
C LYS A 29 -19.25 -1.39 3.08
N ILE A 30 -19.65 -1.97 1.96
CA ILE A 30 -18.92 -1.89 0.69
C ILE A 30 -19.85 -1.23 -0.32
N GLU A 31 -19.39 -0.16 -0.94
CA GLU A 31 -20.07 0.46 -2.07
C GLU A 31 -19.31 0.15 -3.34
N LYS A 32 -20.00 -0.43 -4.33
CA LYS A 32 -19.44 -0.75 -5.64
C LYS A 32 -19.95 0.26 -6.67
N LYS A 33 -19.05 0.79 -7.47
CA LYS A 33 -19.37 1.63 -8.63
C LYS A 33 -18.46 1.34 -9.80
N GLU A 34 -18.89 1.61 -11.01
CA GLU A 34 -18.04 1.58 -12.18
C GLU A 34 -16.96 2.67 -12.06
N PHE A 35 -15.71 2.32 -12.38
CA PHE A 35 -14.56 3.21 -12.36
C PHE A 35 -14.09 3.55 -13.78
N GLY A 36 -14.32 2.66 -14.73
CA GLY A 36 -13.99 2.82 -16.13
C GLY A 36 -14.00 1.50 -16.88
N THR A 37 -13.59 1.55 -18.14
CA THR A 37 -13.45 0.38 -19.02
C THR A 37 -12.04 0.38 -19.58
N THR A 38 -11.35 -0.76 -19.51
CA THR A 38 -10.00 -0.91 -20.05
C THR A 38 -9.97 -0.79 -21.57
N GLU A 39 -8.79 -0.58 -22.15
CA GLU A 39 -8.56 -0.61 -23.61
C GLU A 39 -9.05 -1.94 -24.24
N ASP A 40 -8.97 -3.05 -23.48
CA ASP A 40 -9.48 -4.39 -23.88
C ASP A 40 -11.01 -4.53 -23.70
N ASN A 41 -11.74 -3.45 -23.42
CA ASN A 41 -13.19 -3.41 -23.17
C ASN A 41 -13.66 -4.24 -21.95
N VAL A 42 -12.85 -4.32 -20.89
CA VAL A 42 -13.23 -4.95 -19.63
C VAL A 42 -13.64 -3.87 -18.63
N THR A 43 -14.84 -3.98 -18.05
CA THR A 43 -15.31 -3.04 -17.03
C THR A 43 -14.53 -3.19 -15.73
N VAL A 44 -14.02 -2.07 -15.22
CA VAL A 44 -13.33 -1.96 -13.94
C VAL A 44 -14.27 -1.32 -12.91
N TYR A 45 -14.33 -1.92 -11.74
CA TYR A 45 -15.14 -1.44 -10.63
C TYR A 45 -14.27 -0.91 -9.50
N GLN A 46 -14.74 0.14 -8.83
CA GLN A 46 -14.20 0.60 -7.57
C GLN A 46 -15.11 0.10 -6.43
N PHE A 47 -14.46 -0.38 -5.37
CA PHE A 47 -15.07 -0.83 -4.12
C PHE A 47 -14.62 0.12 -3.01
N VAL A 48 -15.57 0.78 -2.35
CA VAL A 48 -15.30 1.65 -1.20
C VAL A 48 -15.67 0.88 0.06
N LEU A 49 -14.67 0.44 0.79
CA LEU A 49 -14.79 -0.19 2.09
C LEU A 49 -14.87 0.92 3.15
N SER A 50 -15.92 0.90 4.00
CA SER A 50 -16.09 1.89 5.07
C SER A 50 -16.32 1.20 6.41
N ASN A 51 -15.73 1.73 7.48
CA ASN A 51 -15.96 1.27 8.83
C ASN A 51 -16.87 2.24 9.62
N GLU A 52 -17.27 1.84 10.84
CA GLU A 52 -18.16 2.62 11.71
C GLU A 52 -17.49 3.90 12.25
N ASN A 53 -16.16 3.99 12.22
CA ASN A 53 -15.44 5.19 12.65
C ASN A 53 -15.39 6.27 11.54
N GLY A 54 -15.67 5.91 10.28
CA GLY A 54 -15.62 6.81 9.12
C GLY A 54 -14.35 6.70 8.31
N MET A 55 -13.48 5.72 8.59
CA MET A 55 -12.35 5.40 7.72
C MET A 55 -12.88 4.74 6.43
N GLU A 56 -12.31 5.13 5.29
CA GLU A 56 -12.66 4.62 3.97
C GLU A 56 -11.41 4.18 3.21
N VAL A 57 -11.51 3.05 2.51
CA VAL A 57 -10.49 2.57 1.57
C VAL A 57 -11.16 2.27 0.25
N SER A 58 -10.73 2.95 -0.81
CA SER A 58 -11.22 2.73 -2.18
C SER A 58 -10.25 1.87 -2.95
N ILE A 59 -10.73 0.78 -3.52
CA ILE A 59 -9.90 -0.21 -4.24
C ILE A 59 -10.56 -0.47 -5.60
N ILE A 60 -9.78 -0.46 -6.68
CA ILE A 60 -10.25 -0.91 -7.99
C ILE A 60 -9.76 -2.33 -8.26
N ASN A 61 -10.58 -3.11 -8.98
CA ASN A 61 -10.18 -4.47 -9.35
C ASN A 61 -9.20 -4.53 -10.55
N TYR A 62 -8.83 -3.41 -11.15
CA TYR A 62 -7.65 -3.33 -12.02
C TYR A 62 -6.42 -3.13 -11.13
N GLY A 63 -5.46 -4.05 -11.25
CA GLY A 63 -4.23 -4.03 -10.46
C GLY A 63 -4.42 -4.20 -8.94
N GLY A 64 -5.66 -4.43 -8.46
CA GLY A 64 -5.97 -4.43 -7.02
C GLY A 64 -5.58 -3.11 -6.34
N ILE A 65 -5.68 -2.00 -7.07
CA ILE A 65 -5.11 -0.70 -6.72
C ILE A 65 -5.92 -0.02 -5.61
N ILE A 66 -5.25 0.40 -4.53
CA ILE A 66 -5.80 1.36 -3.56
C ILE A 66 -5.74 2.75 -4.18
N THR A 67 -6.90 3.28 -4.59
CA THR A 67 -7.00 4.61 -5.22
C THR A 67 -7.19 5.73 -4.21
N SER A 68 -7.70 5.43 -3.00
CA SER A 68 -7.89 6.37 -1.91
C SER A 68 -7.89 5.64 -0.57
N LEU A 69 -7.32 6.26 0.45
CA LEU A 69 -7.37 5.83 1.84
C LEU A 69 -7.55 7.06 2.72
N LYS A 70 -8.72 7.16 3.38
CA LYS A 70 -9.04 8.31 4.22
C LYS A 70 -8.83 7.97 5.69
N ALA A 71 -7.86 8.62 6.31
CA ALA A 71 -7.56 8.51 7.74
C ALA A 71 -7.79 9.85 8.47
N LYS A 72 -8.24 9.77 9.72
CA LYS A 72 -8.51 10.97 10.54
C LYS A 72 -7.24 11.61 11.06
N ASP A 73 -7.24 12.94 11.14
CA ASP A 73 -6.24 13.71 11.85
C ASP A 73 -6.59 13.87 13.35
N ARG A 74 -5.76 14.62 14.10
CA ARG A 74 -5.99 14.93 15.52
C ARG A 74 -7.27 15.72 15.81
N HIS A 75 -7.84 16.35 14.80
CA HIS A 75 -9.10 17.12 14.89
C HIS A 75 -10.31 16.28 14.44
N GLY A 76 -10.10 15.00 14.08
CA GLY A 76 -11.12 14.08 13.60
C GLY A 76 -11.49 14.28 12.13
N LYS A 77 -10.73 15.08 11.37
CA LYS A 77 -10.98 15.30 9.93
C LYS A 77 -10.36 14.15 9.13
N TYR A 78 -11.19 13.45 8.34
CA TYR A 78 -10.74 12.44 7.40
C TYR A 78 -10.25 13.08 6.11
N GLN A 79 -9.04 12.72 5.69
CA GLN A 79 -8.46 13.13 4.40
C GLN A 79 -7.77 11.95 3.76
N ASP A 80 -7.71 11.96 2.44
CA ASP A 80 -6.97 10.97 1.66
C ASP A 80 -5.46 11.14 1.88
N ILE A 81 -4.79 10.04 2.16
CA ILE A 81 -3.38 10.00 2.50
C ILE A 81 -2.54 9.12 1.56
N VAL A 82 -3.12 8.70 0.41
CA VAL A 82 -2.38 7.94 -0.61
C VAL A 82 -2.44 8.64 -1.97
N LEU A 83 -1.35 8.64 -2.71
CA LEU A 83 -1.30 9.13 -4.08
C LEU A 83 -2.03 8.18 -5.03
N GLY A 84 -2.48 8.69 -6.17
CA GLY A 84 -3.19 7.93 -7.19
C GLY A 84 -3.92 8.84 -8.17
N PHE A 85 -4.87 8.29 -8.94
CA PHE A 85 -5.63 9.02 -9.93
C PHE A 85 -7.14 8.87 -9.72
N ASN A 86 -7.91 9.81 -10.29
CA ASN A 86 -9.38 9.83 -10.18
C ASN A 86 -10.08 9.04 -11.30
N SER A 87 -9.33 8.54 -12.28
CA SER A 87 -9.85 7.78 -13.43
C SER A 87 -8.94 6.60 -13.78
N LEU A 88 -9.43 5.68 -14.62
CA LEU A 88 -8.71 4.46 -14.97
C LEU A 88 -7.52 4.70 -15.90
N ALA A 89 -7.68 5.54 -16.93
CA ALA A 89 -6.67 5.70 -18.00
C ALA A 89 -5.24 5.94 -17.48
N PRO A 90 -4.96 6.84 -16.51
CA PRO A 90 -3.59 7.02 -16.03
C PRO A 90 -3.01 5.78 -15.30
N TYR A 91 -3.86 4.83 -14.87
CA TYR A 91 -3.39 3.56 -14.31
C TYR A 91 -3.03 2.54 -15.41
N GLU A 92 -3.66 2.63 -16.59
CA GLU A 92 -3.30 1.80 -17.75
C GLU A 92 -2.02 2.31 -18.43
N ASP A 93 -1.80 3.63 -18.39
CA ASP A 93 -0.57 4.28 -18.86
C ASP A 93 0.65 3.91 -17.99
N GLU A 94 1.82 4.39 -18.37
CA GLU A 94 3.04 4.26 -17.58
C GLU A 94 2.95 5.16 -16.34
N ASN A 95 2.96 4.55 -15.17
CA ASN A 95 2.94 5.24 -13.88
C ASN A 95 3.81 4.47 -12.86
N PRO A 96 4.20 5.09 -11.73
CA PRO A 96 5.09 4.46 -10.76
C PRO A 96 4.38 3.46 -9.82
N TYR A 97 3.46 2.65 -10.33
CA TYR A 97 2.73 1.61 -9.59
C TYR A 97 1.85 2.13 -8.44
N PHE A 98 1.29 3.33 -8.55
CA PHE A 98 0.49 3.93 -7.48
C PHE A 98 -0.58 2.97 -6.95
N GLY A 99 -0.46 2.61 -5.66
CA GLY A 99 -1.43 1.82 -4.91
C GLY A 99 -1.61 0.36 -5.36
N ALA A 100 -0.77 -0.16 -6.26
CA ALA A 100 -0.98 -1.43 -6.94
C ALA A 100 -0.55 -2.65 -6.11
N LEU A 101 -1.19 -3.79 -6.38
CA LEU A 101 -0.66 -5.10 -6.03
C LEU A 101 0.50 -5.44 -6.95
N ILE A 102 1.62 -5.82 -6.38
CA ILE A 102 2.84 -6.17 -7.09
C ILE A 102 3.06 -7.69 -7.05
N GLY A 103 3.31 -8.25 -8.22
CA GLY A 103 3.61 -9.65 -8.44
C GLY A 103 3.80 -9.92 -9.95
N ARG A 104 4.31 -11.13 -10.34
CA ARG A 104 4.54 -12.32 -9.50
C ARG A 104 5.71 -12.13 -8.53
N TYR A 105 6.70 -11.27 -8.88
CA TYR A 105 7.84 -10.98 -8.03
C TYR A 105 8.01 -9.47 -7.83
N GLY A 106 7.76 -9.02 -6.61
CA GLY A 106 7.94 -7.63 -6.20
C GLY A 106 9.42 -7.27 -6.11
N ASN A 107 9.73 -5.99 -6.39
CA ASN A 107 11.07 -5.46 -6.51
C ASN A 107 11.88 -6.09 -7.67
N ARG A 108 13.22 -6.00 -7.64
CA ARG A 108 14.10 -6.29 -8.77
C ARG A 108 14.61 -7.72 -8.80
N ILE A 109 14.82 -8.22 -10.03
CA ILE A 109 15.61 -9.43 -10.33
C ILE A 109 16.73 -9.00 -11.29
N ALA A 110 17.98 -9.23 -10.88
CA ALA A 110 19.16 -8.83 -11.62
C ALA A 110 19.16 -9.38 -13.05
N LYS A 111 19.37 -8.49 -14.03
CA LYS A 111 19.47 -8.82 -15.47
C LYS A 111 18.26 -9.61 -16.00
N GLY A 112 17.10 -9.54 -15.31
CA GLY A 112 15.91 -10.28 -15.69
C GLY A 112 16.11 -11.79 -15.78
N ALA A 113 16.98 -12.38 -14.97
CA ALA A 113 17.23 -13.81 -15.03
C ALA A 113 17.36 -14.42 -13.65
N PHE A 114 16.83 -15.63 -13.49
CA PHE A 114 17.04 -16.44 -12.29
C PHE A 114 17.14 -17.92 -12.65
N ARG A 115 17.77 -18.66 -11.76
CA ARG A 115 17.90 -20.11 -11.90
C ARG A 115 16.99 -20.83 -10.90
N LEU A 116 16.22 -21.77 -11.40
CA LEU A 116 15.39 -22.66 -10.60
C LEU A 116 15.71 -24.09 -10.99
N ASP A 117 16.25 -24.87 -10.06
CA ASP A 117 16.91 -26.15 -10.30
C ASP A 117 17.99 -26.03 -11.40
N ASP A 118 17.89 -26.81 -12.48
CA ASP A 118 18.87 -26.82 -13.59
C ASP A 118 18.47 -25.91 -14.76
N LYS A 119 17.36 -25.16 -14.63
CA LYS A 119 16.85 -24.32 -15.70
C LYS A 119 17.00 -22.83 -15.36
N THR A 120 17.52 -22.07 -16.32
CA THR A 120 17.49 -20.59 -16.28
C THR A 120 16.18 -20.10 -16.91
N TYR A 121 15.52 -19.17 -16.22
CA TYR A 121 14.37 -18.44 -16.69
C TYR A 121 14.79 -17.00 -16.97
N ASN A 122 14.39 -16.49 -18.15
CA ASN A 122 14.65 -15.12 -18.55
C ASN A 122 13.31 -14.36 -18.53
N LEU A 123 13.31 -13.21 -17.92
CA LEU A 123 12.21 -12.29 -17.74
C LEU A 123 12.45 -11.04 -18.59
N ASP A 124 11.41 -10.31 -18.91
CA ASP A 124 11.53 -9.06 -19.63
C ASP A 124 12.27 -8.00 -18.83
N ILE A 125 13.11 -7.20 -19.50
CA ILE A 125 13.84 -6.08 -18.92
C ILE A 125 12.97 -4.83 -19.03
N ASN A 126 12.26 -4.51 -17.95
CA ASN A 126 11.39 -3.33 -17.87
C ASN A 126 11.97 -2.20 -16.99
N ASN A 127 13.14 -2.43 -16.36
CA ASN A 127 13.90 -1.43 -15.59
C ASN A 127 15.39 -1.64 -15.85
N ALA A 128 15.84 -1.32 -17.08
CA ALA A 128 17.16 -1.66 -17.57
C ALA A 128 18.30 -1.35 -16.58
N PRO A 129 19.21 -2.29 -16.33
CA PRO A 129 19.35 -3.60 -16.97
C PRO A 129 18.56 -4.74 -16.32
N ASN A 130 17.61 -4.45 -15.42
CA ASN A 130 16.95 -5.41 -14.54
C ASN A 130 15.47 -5.60 -14.90
N HIS A 131 14.89 -6.65 -14.33
CA HIS A 131 13.44 -6.86 -14.26
C HIS A 131 12.90 -6.25 -12.97
N LEU A 132 11.71 -5.66 -13.00
CA LEU A 132 11.08 -4.97 -11.88
C LEU A 132 9.59 -5.32 -11.78
N HIS A 133 9.11 -5.55 -10.56
CA HIS A 133 7.70 -5.61 -10.18
C HIS A 133 6.82 -6.55 -11.03
N GLY A 134 7.38 -7.69 -11.45
CA GLY A 134 6.64 -8.72 -12.18
C GLY A 134 6.55 -8.52 -13.68
N GLY A 135 7.20 -7.47 -14.23
CA GLY A 135 7.38 -7.30 -15.66
C GLY A 135 6.54 -6.19 -16.31
N LEU A 136 6.40 -6.27 -17.63
CA LEU A 136 5.68 -5.28 -18.43
C LEU A 136 4.18 -5.28 -18.15
N LYS A 137 3.60 -6.46 -17.97
CA LYS A 137 2.19 -6.68 -17.64
C LYS A 137 2.05 -7.52 -16.36
N GLY A 138 2.67 -7.04 -15.27
CA GLY A 138 2.57 -7.68 -13.95
C GLY A 138 1.18 -7.53 -13.32
N PHE A 139 1.04 -7.91 -12.07
CA PHE A 139 -0.24 -7.94 -11.33
C PHE A 139 -0.92 -6.58 -11.23
N HIS A 140 -0.17 -5.50 -11.36
CA HIS A 140 -0.65 -4.11 -11.41
C HIS A 140 -1.43 -3.75 -12.69
N LYS A 141 -1.31 -4.55 -13.76
CA LYS A 141 -1.96 -4.30 -15.07
C LYS A 141 -2.96 -5.40 -15.47
N VAL A 142 -3.52 -6.12 -14.53
CA VAL A 142 -4.53 -7.15 -14.78
C VAL A 142 -5.83 -6.84 -14.06
N VAL A 143 -6.96 -7.28 -14.62
CA VAL A 143 -8.27 -7.17 -13.97
C VAL A 143 -8.48 -8.41 -13.09
N TRP A 144 -8.56 -8.18 -11.78
CA TRP A 144 -8.82 -9.20 -10.77
C TRP A 144 -10.31 -9.50 -10.67
N ASN A 145 -10.67 -10.74 -10.30
CA ASN A 145 -12.04 -11.14 -10.01
C ASN A 145 -12.39 -10.76 -8.57
N PRO A 146 -13.33 -9.82 -8.35
CA PRO A 146 -13.66 -9.31 -7.03
C PRO A 146 -14.76 -10.12 -6.37
N LYS A 147 -14.69 -10.27 -5.04
CA LYS A 147 -15.77 -10.79 -4.20
C LYS A 147 -15.86 -9.95 -2.92
N GLU A 148 -17.04 -9.39 -2.68
CA GLU A 148 -17.36 -8.58 -1.51
C GLU A 148 -17.78 -9.49 -0.34
N ILE A 149 -17.28 -9.19 0.87
CA ILE A 149 -17.60 -9.92 2.09
C ILE A 149 -17.88 -8.90 3.19
N ILE A 150 -19.06 -8.97 3.79
CA ILE A 150 -19.46 -8.10 4.90
C ILE A 150 -19.78 -8.99 6.11
N ASN A 151 -19.12 -8.73 7.23
CA ASN A 151 -19.30 -9.39 8.51
C ASN A 151 -19.70 -8.36 9.59
N ASP A 152 -20.04 -8.82 10.78
CA ASP A 152 -20.45 -7.96 11.90
C ASP A 152 -19.32 -7.04 12.41
N THR A 153 -18.06 -7.35 12.13
CA THR A 153 -16.88 -6.65 12.68
C THR A 153 -15.96 -6.04 11.62
N ASN A 154 -16.14 -6.40 10.35
CA ASN A 154 -15.27 -5.96 9.25
C ASN A 154 -15.95 -6.10 7.90
N VAL A 155 -15.37 -5.44 6.91
CA VAL A 155 -15.69 -5.58 5.49
C VAL A 155 -14.45 -5.97 4.72
N SER A 156 -14.58 -6.85 3.73
CA SER A 156 -13.44 -7.36 2.96
C SER A 156 -13.74 -7.38 1.47
N LEU A 157 -12.71 -7.08 0.69
CA LEU A 157 -12.67 -7.31 -0.75
C LEU A 157 -11.65 -8.40 -1.05
N GLU A 158 -12.12 -9.56 -1.48
CA GLU A 158 -11.29 -10.66 -1.97
C GLU A 158 -11.09 -10.47 -3.48
N LEU A 159 -9.85 -10.50 -3.92
CA LEU A 159 -9.43 -10.40 -5.32
C LEU A 159 -8.70 -11.68 -5.71
N THR A 160 -9.13 -12.35 -6.79
CA THR A 160 -8.49 -13.56 -7.29
C THR A 160 -8.00 -13.40 -8.72
N TYR A 161 -6.83 -14.00 -9.00
CA TYR A 161 -6.21 -13.98 -10.32
C TYR A 161 -5.46 -15.30 -10.58
N LEU A 162 -5.59 -15.84 -11.78
CA LEU A 162 -4.77 -16.96 -12.26
C LEU A 162 -3.65 -16.41 -13.16
N SER A 163 -2.44 -16.33 -12.63
CA SER A 163 -1.24 -16.03 -13.42
C SER A 163 -0.77 -17.30 -14.11
N LYS A 164 -0.89 -17.32 -15.45
CA LYS A 164 -0.63 -18.51 -16.25
C LYS A 164 0.85 -18.89 -16.32
N HIS A 165 1.10 -20.16 -16.60
CA HIS A 165 2.45 -20.66 -16.85
C HIS A 165 3.17 -19.82 -17.92
N MET A 166 4.35 -19.31 -17.63
CA MET A 166 5.18 -18.42 -18.45
C MET A 166 4.63 -17.02 -18.68
N GLU A 167 3.60 -16.60 -17.95
CA GLU A 167 3.24 -15.18 -17.89
C GLU A 167 4.44 -14.39 -17.39
N GLU A 168 4.82 -13.32 -18.10
CA GLU A 168 6.04 -12.52 -17.86
C GLU A 168 7.33 -13.35 -17.66
N GLY A 169 7.36 -14.60 -18.18
CA GLY A 169 8.50 -15.52 -18.11
C GLY A 169 8.54 -16.41 -16.87
N TYR A 170 7.60 -16.30 -15.93
CA TYR A 170 7.58 -17.09 -14.70
C TYR A 170 6.97 -18.48 -14.90
N PRO A 171 7.61 -19.57 -14.38
CA PRO A 171 7.09 -20.93 -14.52
C PRO A 171 5.88 -21.19 -13.58
N GLY A 172 5.04 -22.13 -13.98
CA GLY A 172 3.87 -22.60 -13.22
C GLY A 172 2.65 -21.70 -13.36
N ASN A 173 1.46 -22.31 -13.35
CA ASN A 173 0.25 -21.58 -13.08
C ASN A 173 0.24 -21.22 -11.60
N LEU A 174 -0.10 -19.98 -11.28
CA LEU A 174 -0.17 -19.49 -9.90
C LEU A 174 -1.59 -18.96 -9.66
N ASP A 175 -2.35 -19.68 -8.82
CA ASP A 175 -3.61 -19.17 -8.29
C ASP A 175 -3.31 -18.20 -7.15
N VAL A 176 -3.71 -16.95 -7.31
CA VAL A 176 -3.45 -15.89 -6.33
C VAL A 176 -4.75 -15.34 -5.79
N LYS A 177 -4.79 -15.17 -4.48
CA LYS A 177 -5.88 -14.50 -3.78
C LYS A 177 -5.30 -13.42 -2.86
N VAL A 178 -5.79 -12.19 -2.99
CA VAL A 178 -5.47 -11.09 -2.08
C VAL A 178 -6.76 -10.59 -1.43
N THR A 179 -6.76 -10.50 -0.12
CA THR A 179 -7.92 -10.04 0.64
C THR A 179 -7.57 -8.76 1.40
N TYR A 180 -8.24 -7.66 1.03
CA TYR A 180 -8.23 -6.41 1.77
C TYR A 180 -9.36 -6.44 2.79
N THR A 181 -9.06 -6.23 4.07
CA THR A 181 -10.07 -6.20 5.16
C THR A 181 -9.93 -4.93 5.97
N LEU A 182 -11.00 -4.16 6.04
CA LEU A 182 -11.12 -2.97 6.93
C LEU A 182 -11.99 -3.33 8.13
N ASN A 183 -11.48 -3.07 9.35
CA ASN A 183 -12.20 -3.31 10.59
C ASN A 183 -12.51 -2.01 11.37
N ASN A 184 -13.27 -2.14 12.48
CA ASN A 184 -13.64 -1.02 13.35
C ASN A 184 -12.53 -0.52 14.28
N LYS A 185 -11.29 -1.01 14.14
CA LYS A 185 -10.11 -0.50 14.84
C LYS A 185 -9.26 0.43 13.97
N ASP A 186 -9.78 0.85 12.80
CA ASP A 186 -9.06 1.61 11.78
C ASP A 186 -7.81 0.85 11.29
N GLU A 187 -7.94 -0.47 11.09
CA GLU A 187 -6.89 -1.34 10.56
C GLU A 187 -7.28 -1.84 9.17
N LEU A 188 -6.39 -1.64 8.19
CA LEU A 188 -6.44 -2.27 6.87
C LEU A 188 -5.51 -3.47 6.86
N HIS A 189 -6.07 -4.66 6.77
CA HIS A 189 -5.34 -5.91 6.62
C HIS A 189 -5.22 -6.27 5.14
N VAL A 190 -4.04 -6.69 4.71
CA VAL A 190 -3.79 -7.25 3.38
C VAL A 190 -3.25 -8.65 3.56
N LEU A 191 -4.05 -9.64 3.20
CA LEU A 191 -3.68 -11.06 3.24
C LEU A 191 -3.41 -11.53 1.81
N TYR A 192 -2.26 -12.14 1.60
CA TYR A 192 -1.87 -12.75 0.33
C TYR A 192 -1.83 -14.27 0.49
N GLU A 193 -2.47 -14.97 -0.43
CA GLU A 193 -2.48 -16.43 -0.50
C GLU A 193 -2.19 -16.85 -1.95
N ALA A 194 -1.35 -17.86 -2.14
CA ALA A 194 -1.11 -18.41 -3.47
C ALA A 194 -0.72 -19.88 -3.43
N GLU A 195 -1.09 -20.60 -4.50
CA GLU A 195 -0.71 -21.99 -4.76
C GLU A 195 -0.26 -22.13 -6.22
N THR A 196 0.60 -23.10 -6.49
CA THR A 196 1.16 -23.32 -7.84
C THR A 196 1.10 -24.79 -8.25
N ASP A 197 0.98 -25.04 -9.55
CA ASP A 197 1.07 -26.40 -10.13
C ASP A 197 2.51 -26.83 -10.48
N LYS A 198 3.47 -25.87 -10.49
CA LYS A 198 4.90 -26.12 -10.74
C LYS A 198 5.75 -25.23 -9.85
N LYS A 199 6.95 -25.71 -9.51
CA LYS A 199 7.93 -24.90 -8.79
C LYS A 199 8.13 -23.54 -9.47
N THR A 200 8.00 -22.47 -8.70
CA THR A 200 8.12 -21.09 -9.14
C THR A 200 8.76 -20.21 -8.05
N ILE A 201 8.96 -18.94 -8.33
CA ILE A 201 9.33 -17.93 -7.34
C ILE A 201 8.16 -16.98 -7.12
N ILE A 202 8.01 -16.47 -5.90
CA ILE A 202 6.94 -15.56 -5.53
C ILE A 202 7.41 -14.52 -4.51
N ASN A 203 7.00 -13.27 -4.71
CA ASN A 203 7.15 -12.18 -3.76
C ASN A 203 6.05 -11.16 -4.02
N LEU A 204 5.03 -11.12 -3.17
CA LEU A 204 3.88 -10.22 -3.33
C LEU A 204 3.98 -9.07 -2.35
N THR A 205 3.63 -7.87 -2.81
CA THR A 205 3.59 -6.68 -1.97
C THR A 205 2.54 -5.67 -2.46
N GLN A 206 2.32 -4.60 -1.71
CA GLN A 206 1.38 -3.52 -1.99
C GLN A 206 2.15 -2.20 -2.07
N HIS A 207 1.98 -1.45 -3.18
CA HIS A 207 2.81 -0.30 -3.54
C HIS A 207 2.09 1.04 -3.35
N SER A 208 1.41 1.23 -2.21
CA SER A 208 0.81 2.53 -1.89
C SER A 208 1.87 3.58 -1.58
N TYR A 209 1.67 4.76 -2.16
CA TYR A 209 2.45 5.97 -1.84
C TYR A 209 1.68 6.75 -0.78
N PHE A 210 2.23 6.84 0.41
CA PHE A 210 1.63 7.54 1.54
C PHE A 210 2.14 8.97 1.66
N ASN A 211 1.22 9.89 2.01
CA ASN A 211 1.53 11.21 2.52
C ASN A 211 0.53 11.55 3.63
N LEU A 212 0.95 11.45 4.89
CA LEU A 212 0.08 11.63 6.05
C LEU A 212 -0.33 13.11 6.29
N SER A 213 0.21 14.07 5.53
CA SER A 213 -0.29 15.45 5.56
C SER A 213 -1.72 15.51 5.02
N GLY A 214 -2.06 14.66 4.04
CA GLY A 214 -3.31 14.72 3.28
C GLY A 214 -3.33 15.88 2.29
N ASP A 215 -2.19 16.52 2.05
CA ASP A 215 -1.94 17.51 1.01
C ASP A 215 -0.84 17.00 0.09
N PHE A 216 -1.19 16.64 -1.14
CA PHE A 216 -0.27 16.05 -2.10
C PHE A 216 0.63 17.09 -2.81
N SER A 217 0.52 18.37 -2.48
CA SER A 217 1.48 19.42 -2.86
C SER A 217 2.68 19.47 -1.91
N GLU A 218 2.54 18.94 -0.69
CA GLU A 218 3.62 18.89 0.31
C GLU A 218 4.51 17.65 0.10
N ASP A 219 5.82 17.81 0.36
CA ASP A 219 6.75 16.68 0.40
C ASP A 219 6.64 15.89 1.71
N ILE A 220 7.30 14.72 1.74
CA ILE A 220 7.27 13.82 2.92
C ILE A 220 8.46 14.04 3.88
N LEU A 221 9.28 15.07 3.68
CA LEU A 221 10.52 15.24 4.43
C LEU A 221 10.29 15.58 5.90
N ASN A 222 9.13 16.16 6.21
CA ASN A 222 8.67 16.50 7.57
C ASN A 222 7.97 15.32 8.29
N HIS A 223 7.82 14.17 7.64
CA HIS A 223 7.36 12.95 8.30
C HIS A 223 8.48 12.33 9.12
N GLU A 224 8.12 11.71 10.23
CA GLU A 224 9.03 10.93 11.06
C GLU A 224 8.76 9.45 10.85
N ILE A 225 9.83 8.67 10.62
CA ILE A 225 9.73 7.23 10.42
C ILE A 225 10.58 6.48 11.45
N LYS A 226 10.07 5.33 11.90
CA LYS A 226 10.79 4.32 12.65
C LYS A 226 10.67 2.99 11.92
N ILE A 227 11.78 2.24 11.78
CA ILE A 227 11.82 0.90 11.21
C ILE A 227 12.50 -0.03 12.23
N ASN A 228 11.84 -1.15 12.54
CA ASN A 228 12.33 -2.13 13.50
C ASN A 228 13.36 -3.07 12.83
N ALA A 229 14.52 -2.51 12.48
CA ALA A 229 15.57 -3.22 11.77
C ALA A 229 16.97 -2.75 12.21
N ASP A 230 17.86 -3.67 12.49
CA ASP A 230 19.26 -3.39 12.82
C ASP A 230 20.18 -3.42 11.58
N ALA A 231 19.64 -3.83 10.42
CA ALA A 231 20.38 -3.93 9.17
C ALA A 231 19.49 -3.58 7.96
N PHE A 232 20.15 -3.28 6.85
CA PHE A 232 19.55 -3.08 5.54
C PHE A 232 20.35 -3.79 4.46
N LEU A 233 19.80 -3.88 3.27
CA LEU A 233 20.46 -4.47 2.10
C LEU A 233 21.06 -3.34 1.25
N PRO A 234 22.39 -3.18 1.23
CA PRO A 234 23.03 -2.22 0.33
C PRO A 234 22.91 -2.68 -1.12
N VAL A 235 22.80 -1.72 -2.02
CA VAL A 235 22.58 -1.93 -3.44
C VAL A 235 23.76 -1.44 -4.29
N ASP A 236 23.83 -1.91 -5.53
CA ASP A 236 24.67 -1.32 -6.57
C ASP A 236 23.96 -0.12 -7.25
N GLU A 237 24.62 0.51 -8.22
CA GLU A 237 24.08 1.66 -9.00
C GLU A 237 22.81 1.34 -9.80
N THR A 238 22.49 0.06 -9.99
CA THR A 238 21.25 -0.40 -10.64
C THR A 238 20.18 -0.81 -9.65
N LEU A 239 20.39 -0.53 -8.35
CA LEU A 239 19.50 -0.84 -7.23
C LEU A 239 19.29 -2.34 -7.00
N ILE A 240 20.27 -3.17 -7.38
CA ILE A 240 20.31 -4.60 -7.05
C ILE A 240 21.08 -4.80 -5.74
N PRO A 241 20.54 -5.56 -4.77
CA PRO A 241 21.26 -5.89 -3.54
C PRO A 241 22.62 -6.56 -3.82
N THR A 242 23.66 -6.12 -3.11
CA THR A 242 25.02 -6.67 -3.25
C THR A 242 25.18 -8.06 -2.62
N GLY A 243 24.16 -8.52 -1.88
CA GLY A 243 24.21 -9.74 -1.05
C GLY A 243 24.72 -9.48 0.37
N GLU A 244 25.22 -8.29 0.67
CA GLU A 244 25.60 -7.87 2.02
C GLU A 244 24.32 -7.58 2.86
N ILE A 245 24.40 -7.92 4.16
CA ILE A 245 23.46 -7.47 5.18
C ILE A 245 24.25 -6.51 6.07
N ARG A 246 24.01 -5.19 5.90
CA ARG A 246 24.80 -4.13 6.54
C ARG A 246 24.07 -3.55 7.73
N SER A 247 24.80 -3.34 8.85
CA SER A 247 24.29 -2.62 10.02
C SER A 247 23.84 -1.20 9.65
N VAL A 248 22.69 -0.78 10.21
CA VAL A 248 22.22 0.61 10.09
C VAL A 248 22.95 1.56 11.03
N GLU A 249 23.63 1.04 12.04
CA GLU A 249 24.23 1.83 13.12
C GLU A 249 25.23 2.86 12.60
N GLY A 250 25.03 4.11 12.99
CA GLY A 250 25.90 5.25 12.60
C GLY A 250 25.77 5.65 11.12
N SER A 251 24.76 5.15 10.39
CA SER A 251 24.52 5.44 8.98
C SER A 251 23.26 6.31 8.78
N PRO A 252 23.06 6.89 7.58
CA PRO A 252 21.81 7.56 7.22
C PRO A 252 20.56 6.64 7.30
N PHE A 253 20.78 5.32 7.24
CA PHE A 253 19.77 4.27 7.25
C PHE A 253 19.30 3.87 8.66
N ASP A 254 19.84 4.47 9.73
CA ASP A 254 19.44 4.19 11.10
C ASP A 254 18.10 4.86 11.45
N PHE A 255 17.02 4.08 11.30
CA PHE A 255 15.65 4.41 11.69
C PHE A 255 15.16 3.59 12.89
N ARG A 256 16.04 3.03 13.70
CA ARG A 256 15.66 2.29 14.92
C ARG A 256 14.91 3.17 15.93
N ASN A 257 15.12 4.48 15.88
CA ASN A 257 14.35 5.48 16.60
C ASN A 257 13.61 6.38 15.62
N LEU A 258 12.49 6.95 16.07
CA LEU A 258 11.71 7.89 15.28
C LEU A 258 12.58 9.05 14.80
N LYS A 259 12.65 9.27 13.50
CA LYS A 259 13.56 10.24 12.86
C LYS A 259 12.89 10.89 11.66
N LEU A 260 13.08 12.20 11.50
CA LEU A 260 12.65 12.94 10.30
C LEU A 260 13.27 12.32 9.04
N ILE A 261 12.45 12.09 8.02
CA ILE A 261 12.90 11.55 6.72
C ILE A 261 13.92 12.50 6.08
N GLY A 262 13.65 13.82 6.14
CA GLY A 262 14.51 14.85 5.57
C GLY A 262 15.88 15.01 6.24
N ARG A 263 16.12 14.39 7.42
CA ARG A 263 17.35 14.64 8.19
C ARG A 263 18.63 14.21 7.47
N ASP A 264 18.61 13.01 6.89
CA ASP A 264 19.82 12.40 6.31
C ASP A 264 19.64 12.00 4.84
N ILE A 265 18.50 12.33 4.21
CA ILE A 265 18.12 11.87 2.86
C ILE A 265 19.04 12.42 1.75
N ASP A 266 19.71 13.53 1.99
CA ASP A 266 20.66 14.16 1.06
C ASP A 266 22.11 14.04 1.55
N SER A 267 22.40 13.10 2.46
CA SER A 267 23.74 12.87 2.98
C SER A 267 24.71 12.40 1.89
N ASN A 268 26.01 12.66 2.11
CA ASN A 268 27.07 12.24 1.17
C ASN A 268 27.44 10.74 1.33
N ASP A 269 26.42 9.89 1.32
CA ASP A 269 26.56 8.43 1.35
C ASP A 269 26.32 7.85 -0.05
N ASN A 270 27.08 6.83 -0.47
CA ASN A 270 26.95 6.24 -1.79
C ASN A 270 25.60 5.54 -1.98
N GLN A 271 25.03 4.94 -0.93
CA GLN A 271 23.73 4.28 -1.00
C GLN A 271 22.61 5.32 -1.20
N ILE A 272 22.69 6.45 -0.51
CA ILE A 272 21.77 7.59 -0.72
C ILE A 272 21.89 8.11 -2.16
N LYS A 273 23.10 8.18 -2.72
CA LYS A 273 23.31 8.61 -4.11
C LYS A 273 22.70 7.64 -5.12
N PHE A 274 22.87 6.33 -4.91
CA PHE A 274 22.29 5.30 -5.80
C PHE A 274 20.77 5.36 -5.80
N GLY A 275 20.13 5.47 -4.63
CA GLY A 275 18.67 5.61 -4.48
C GLY A 275 18.13 6.99 -4.80
N LYS A 276 18.99 8.02 -4.99
CA LYS A 276 18.62 9.44 -5.03
C LYS A 276 17.84 9.88 -3.77
N GLY A 277 18.08 9.22 -2.67
CA GLY A 277 17.38 9.21 -1.39
C GLY A 277 17.24 7.79 -0.87
N TYR A 278 16.15 7.48 -0.20
CA TYR A 278 15.89 6.11 0.24
C TYR A 278 15.16 5.33 -0.86
N ASP A 279 15.72 4.20 -1.25
CA ASP A 279 15.10 3.15 -2.10
C ASP A 279 15.78 1.81 -1.77
N HIS A 280 15.62 1.37 -0.51
CA HIS A 280 16.35 0.24 0.04
C HIS A 280 15.42 -0.68 0.83
N CYS A 281 15.86 -1.92 1.01
CA CYS A 281 15.16 -2.91 1.82
C CYS A 281 15.83 -3.04 3.19
N TRP A 282 15.07 -2.81 4.27
CA TRP A 282 15.49 -3.06 5.65
C TRP A 282 15.21 -4.52 6.04
N VAL A 283 16.15 -5.12 6.73
CA VAL A 283 16.08 -6.48 7.29
C VAL A 283 15.35 -6.41 8.63
N ILE A 284 14.10 -6.81 8.66
CA ILE A 284 13.24 -6.68 9.86
C ILE A 284 13.69 -7.63 10.96
N ASN A 285 13.77 -7.11 12.18
CA ASN A 285 14.13 -7.89 13.36
C ASN A 285 13.07 -8.94 13.72
N ASN A 286 13.47 -9.97 14.50
CA ASN A 286 12.57 -10.99 15.06
C ASN A 286 11.74 -11.74 14.00
N GLN A 287 12.37 -12.19 12.92
CA GLN A 287 11.68 -12.82 11.78
C GLN A 287 10.88 -14.08 12.17
N ASP A 288 11.31 -14.80 13.20
CA ASP A 288 10.62 -16.02 13.69
C ASP A 288 9.34 -15.72 14.50
N ALA A 289 9.06 -14.46 14.81
CA ALA A 289 7.89 -14.08 15.63
C ALA A 289 6.57 -14.06 14.82
N GLY A 290 6.59 -14.35 13.52
CA GLY A 290 5.42 -14.22 12.66
C GLY A 290 5.00 -12.75 12.51
N LEU A 291 3.71 -12.47 12.64
CA LEU A 291 3.17 -11.10 12.55
C LEU A 291 3.71 -10.24 13.69
N ARG A 292 4.40 -9.16 13.36
CA ARG A 292 5.07 -8.27 14.31
C ARG A 292 5.10 -6.83 13.82
N HIS A 293 5.27 -5.87 14.72
CA HIS A 293 5.50 -4.47 14.35
C HIS A 293 6.81 -4.31 13.57
N VAL A 294 6.74 -3.71 12.39
CA VAL A 294 7.87 -3.52 11.48
C VAL A 294 8.23 -2.06 11.24
N ALA A 295 7.25 -1.16 11.20
CA ALA A 295 7.49 0.26 11.00
C ALA A 295 6.38 1.14 11.60
N SER A 296 6.72 2.41 11.87
CA SER A 296 5.76 3.47 12.20
C SER A 296 6.10 4.73 11.40
N LEU A 297 5.07 5.39 10.87
CA LEU A 297 5.16 6.68 10.20
C LEU A 297 4.29 7.68 10.95
N TYR A 298 4.81 8.88 11.19
CA TYR A 298 4.13 9.94 11.92
C TYR A 298 4.27 11.29 11.23
N HIS A 299 3.20 12.05 11.16
CA HIS A 299 3.20 13.43 10.67
C HIS A 299 2.76 14.39 11.78
N SER A 300 3.67 15.24 12.26
CA SER A 300 3.48 16.01 13.48
C SER A 300 2.39 17.08 13.36
N GLN A 301 2.19 17.69 12.19
CA GLN A 301 1.20 18.76 12.00
C GLN A 301 -0.24 18.19 12.06
N THR A 302 -0.51 17.10 11.38
CA THR A 302 -1.85 16.46 11.40
C THR A 302 -2.05 15.53 12.58
N GLY A 303 -0.97 15.09 13.24
CA GLY A 303 -1.00 14.09 14.29
C GLY A 303 -1.24 12.67 13.78
N ARG A 304 -1.38 12.43 12.46
CA ARG A 304 -1.62 11.10 11.90
C ARG A 304 -0.45 10.18 12.15
N ILE A 305 -0.79 8.94 12.50
CA ILE A 305 0.14 7.84 12.71
C ILE A 305 -0.31 6.67 11.85
N MET A 306 0.64 6.03 11.17
CA MET A 306 0.47 4.72 10.55
C MET A 306 1.48 3.76 11.17
N GLU A 307 1.00 2.66 11.74
CA GLU A 307 1.83 1.56 12.22
C GLU A 307 1.66 0.36 11.29
N ILE A 308 2.74 -0.35 11.01
CA ILE A 308 2.74 -1.52 10.12
C ILE A 308 3.17 -2.75 10.90
N GLU A 309 2.35 -3.79 10.82
CA GLU A 309 2.71 -5.14 11.26
C GLU A 309 2.80 -6.06 10.04
N SER A 310 3.78 -6.95 10.02
CA SER A 310 3.93 -7.94 8.95
C SER A 310 4.68 -9.17 9.43
N ASP A 311 4.46 -10.30 8.74
CA ASP A 311 5.27 -11.53 8.85
C ASP A 311 6.41 -11.58 7.82
N GLN A 312 6.50 -10.61 6.91
CA GLN A 312 7.54 -10.52 5.89
C GLN A 312 8.93 -10.22 6.50
N PRO A 313 10.01 -10.78 5.92
CA PRO A 313 11.37 -10.59 6.42
C PRO A 313 11.95 -9.20 6.16
N GLY A 314 11.43 -8.47 5.19
CA GLY A 314 11.93 -7.17 4.78
C GLY A 314 10.83 -6.13 4.59
N ILE A 315 11.25 -4.87 4.61
CA ILE A 315 10.43 -3.74 4.20
C ILE A 315 11.25 -2.81 3.30
N GLN A 316 10.76 -2.56 2.10
CA GLN A 316 11.29 -1.52 1.23
C GLN A 316 10.77 -0.18 1.70
N PHE A 317 11.66 0.78 1.94
CA PHE A 317 11.33 2.18 2.10
C PHE A 317 11.82 2.95 0.87
N TYR A 318 10.86 3.51 0.13
CA TYR A 318 11.09 4.35 -1.03
C TYR A 318 10.53 5.75 -0.79
N SER A 319 11.35 6.76 -0.95
CA SER A 319 11.02 8.15 -0.58
C SER A 319 10.54 9.02 -1.74
N GLY A 320 9.96 8.42 -2.79
CA GLY A 320 9.36 9.15 -3.92
C GLY A 320 10.37 9.89 -4.81
N ASN A 321 11.60 9.37 -4.92
CA ASN A 321 12.74 10.03 -5.56
C ASN A 321 12.65 10.13 -7.09
N PHE A 322 11.68 9.44 -7.71
CA PHE A 322 11.48 9.44 -9.16
C PHE A 322 10.14 10.11 -9.57
N LEU A 323 9.42 10.71 -8.63
CA LEU A 323 8.31 11.61 -8.94
C LEU A 323 8.91 12.92 -9.46
N ASP A 324 8.51 13.36 -10.66
CA ASP A 324 9.17 14.43 -11.41
C ASP A 324 8.26 15.62 -11.79
N GLY A 325 7.00 15.59 -11.32
CA GLY A 325 6.02 16.63 -11.61
C GLY A 325 5.32 16.49 -12.97
N THR A 326 5.43 15.35 -13.63
CA THR A 326 4.73 15.09 -14.91
C THR A 326 3.35 14.46 -14.73
N LEU A 327 3.13 13.76 -13.61
CA LEU A 327 1.87 13.08 -13.32
C LEU A 327 0.90 14.03 -12.60
N GLU A 328 -0.31 14.20 -13.16
CA GLU A 328 -1.37 15.02 -12.58
C GLU A 328 -1.84 14.41 -11.24
N SER A 329 -1.92 15.25 -10.22
CA SER A 329 -2.39 14.84 -8.90
C SER A 329 -3.91 14.65 -8.90
N LYS A 330 -4.44 13.72 -8.10
CA LYS A 330 -5.87 13.63 -7.84
C LYS A 330 -6.42 14.77 -6.95
N GLY A 331 -5.52 15.57 -6.36
CA GLY A 331 -5.81 16.87 -5.77
C GLY A 331 -5.60 18.00 -6.79
N GLU A 332 -4.95 19.07 -6.38
CA GLU A 332 -4.53 20.15 -7.29
C GLU A 332 -3.06 19.97 -7.71
N GLY A 333 -2.71 20.32 -8.96
CA GLY A 333 -1.35 20.33 -9.49
C GLY A 333 -0.84 18.93 -9.85
N TYR A 334 0.45 18.69 -9.60
CA TYR A 334 1.18 17.51 -10.04
C TYR A 334 1.91 16.83 -8.88
N TYR A 335 2.18 15.52 -9.00
CA TYR A 335 3.01 14.79 -8.04
C TYR A 335 4.48 15.13 -8.24
N ASN A 336 5.00 16.03 -7.42
CA ASN A 336 6.38 16.48 -7.45
C ASN A 336 7.31 15.52 -6.70
N TYR A 337 8.59 15.78 -6.83
CA TYR A 337 9.66 15.07 -6.13
C TYR A 337 9.36 14.92 -4.63
N ARG A 338 9.35 13.67 -4.14
CA ARG A 338 9.14 13.33 -2.73
C ARG A 338 7.77 13.73 -2.15
N THR A 339 6.71 13.82 -2.94
CA THR A 339 5.35 14.08 -2.44
C THR A 339 4.64 12.83 -1.90
N GLY A 340 5.28 11.66 -1.97
CA GLY A 340 4.78 10.41 -1.41
C GLY A 340 5.91 9.44 -1.11
N LEU A 341 5.68 8.50 -0.19
CA LEU A 341 6.62 7.44 0.17
C LEU A 341 5.95 6.06 0.17
N CYS A 342 6.72 5.02 -0.13
CA CYS A 342 6.26 3.63 -0.05
C CYS A 342 6.92 2.89 1.11
N LEU A 343 6.13 2.02 1.75
CA LEU A 343 6.57 1.07 2.78
C LEU A 343 6.04 -0.31 2.40
N GLU A 344 6.85 -1.05 1.63
CA GLU A 344 6.45 -2.31 1.01
C GLU A 344 7.03 -3.47 1.80
N THR A 345 6.19 -4.16 2.55
CA THR A 345 6.59 -5.40 3.25
C THR A 345 6.71 -6.52 2.22
N GLN A 346 7.87 -7.19 2.18
CA GLN A 346 8.20 -8.11 1.10
C GLN A 346 9.34 -9.07 1.48
N GLN A 347 9.59 -10.06 0.61
CA GLN A 347 10.84 -10.79 0.57
C GLN A 347 11.96 -9.85 0.09
N TYR A 348 13.23 -10.26 0.29
CA TYR A 348 14.33 -9.41 -0.15
C TYR A 348 14.39 -9.33 -1.69
N PRO A 349 14.72 -8.15 -2.26
CA PRO A 349 14.93 -8.03 -3.69
C PRO A 349 16.04 -8.99 -4.16
N ASP A 350 15.92 -9.48 -5.40
CA ASP A 350 16.88 -10.40 -6.04
C ASP A 350 17.16 -11.71 -5.28
N SER A 351 16.29 -12.11 -4.32
CA SER A 351 16.48 -13.35 -3.54
C SER A 351 16.74 -14.60 -4.40
N PRO A 352 16.15 -14.79 -5.59
CA PRO A 352 16.44 -15.96 -6.41
C PRO A 352 17.91 -16.09 -6.80
N ASN A 353 18.67 -14.99 -6.83
CA ASN A 353 20.07 -14.92 -7.21
C ASN A 353 21.01 -14.81 -6.02
N GLN A 354 20.50 -14.61 -4.80
CA GLN A 354 21.28 -14.37 -3.58
C GLN A 354 21.22 -15.59 -2.64
N LYS A 355 22.30 -16.35 -2.54
CA LYS A 355 22.34 -17.61 -1.77
C LYS A 355 22.11 -17.47 -0.27
N ASN A 356 22.40 -16.30 0.29
CA ASN A 356 22.27 -15.98 1.72
C ASN A 356 20.95 -15.29 2.07
N PHE A 357 20.08 -15.05 1.09
CA PHE A 357 18.75 -14.48 1.33
C PHE A 357 17.71 -15.59 1.56
N PRO A 358 16.58 -15.28 2.23
CA PRO A 358 15.49 -16.22 2.38
C PRO A 358 15.01 -16.77 1.03
N SER A 359 14.62 -18.04 1.01
CA SER A 359 14.07 -18.66 -0.20
C SER A 359 12.71 -18.05 -0.55
N VAL A 360 12.54 -17.75 -1.82
CA VAL A 360 11.29 -17.27 -2.42
C VAL A 360 10.64 -18.33 -3.33
N VAL A 361 11.14 -19.55 -3.24
CA VAL A 361 10.62 -20.69 -4.03
C VAL A 361 9.31 -21.19 -3.42
N LEU A 362 8.31 -21.34 -4.27
CA LEU A 362 7.05 -22.00 -3.94
C LEU A 362 6.97 -23.31 -4.73
N ASN A 363 6.84 -24.44 -4.00
CA ASN A 363 6.68 -25.75 -4.62
C ASN A 363 5.19 -26.10 -4.79
N PRO A 364 4.85 -27.01 -5.72
CA PRO A 364 3.52 -27.59 -5.78
C PRO A 364 3.11 -28.20 -4.43
N ASN A 365 1.83 -28.03 -4.06
CA ASN A 365 1.23 -28.44 -2.78
C ASN A 365 1.70 -27.63 -1.55
N GLU A 366 2.54 -26.61 -1.72
CA GLU A 366 2.82 -25.62 -0.68
C GLU A 366 1.89 -24.42 -0.86
N LYS A 367 1.57 -23.76 0.28
CA LYS A 367 0.81 -22.52 0.28
C LYS A 367 1.74 -21.35 0.61
N TYR A 368 1.73 -20.33 -0.24
CA TYR A 368 2.25 -19.03 0.10
C TYR A 368 1.16 -18.30 0.89
N ILE A 369 1.47 -17.88 2.12
CA ILE A 369 0.57 -17.09 2.96
C ILE A 369 1.41 -16.03 3.64
N THR A 370 1.04 -14.76 3.47
CA THR A 370 1.69 -13.65 4.17
C THR A 370 0.69 -12.52 4.42
N LYS A 371 0.92 -11.76 5.48
CA LYS A 371 -0.01 -10.73 5.95
C LYS A 371 0.70 -9.45 6.32
N THR A 372 0.08 -8.33 5.93
CA THR A 372 0.44 -6.99 6.39
C THR A 372 -0.79 -6.30 6.98
N ILE A 373 -0.61 -5.57 8.07
CA ILE A 373 -1.65 -4.76 8.70
C ILE A 373 -1.14 -3.33 8.78
N PHE A 374 -1.91 -2.41 8.19
CA PHE A 374 -1.74 -0.97 8.35
C PHE A 374 -2.74 -0.48 9.39
N LYS A 375 -2.26 0.08 10.50
CA LYS A 375 -3.07 0.61 11.61
C LYS A 375 -3.00 2.12 11.60
N PHE A 376 -4.15 2.77 11.59
CA PHE A 376 -4.24 4.22 11.53
C PHE A 376 -4.76 4.80 12.84
N SER A 377 -4.08 5.83 13.33
CA SER A 377 -4.47 6.57 14.52
C SER A 377 -4.03 8.03 14.43
N SER A 378 -4.37 8.83 15.44
CA SER A 378 -3.89 10.22 15.54
C SER A 378 -3.66 10.62 17.00
N LYS A 379 -2.72 11.54 17.27
CA LYS A 379 -2.40 12.09 18.58
C LYS A 379 -2.22 13.61 18.56
#